data_26336dc004d953b2ce3c7b51f09f0c04
#
_entry.id   26336dc004d953b2ce3c7b51f09f0c04
#
_cell.length_a   1.000
_cell.length_b   1.000
_cell.length_c   1.000
_cell.angle_alpha   90.00
_cell.angle_beta   90.00
_cell.angle_gamma   90.00
#
_symmetry.space_group_name_H-M   'P 1'
#
loop_
_entity.id
_entity.type
_entity.pdbx_description
1 polymer ?
#
loop_
_entity_poly.entity_id
_entity_poly.type
_entity_poly.pdbx_seq_one_letter_code
_entity_poly.pdbx_strand_id
1 'polypeptide(L)'
;MKIAFRPLFFCIILSFFTIAVFAQHRETLRYTPAQIEALFLEQNLQLIAEKMHISIADAETAQAKLWDNPELSVGSVNFWGNREQREGLDMHSFPRNTQFSVELSQLVQTARKRSKLVNLTKVSKEMAIEEFEEVLRGLKAELRQLIGELDYLQSYSGVLSDQQKSLERMIVAYKKQAAQGNVAKTELVRLQSELLKLESEINDTRGAFNEQQKNLKALLNVSPYMKIEIEPAIDDMPNPYPGWLDSLFEIAFASRPDLRQGELQTRFYEKSLVYEKSQRIPDITLSASYDRYGGIWKDFVGIGISFDLPVLHRNQGNIKVARIGLEQSRHLVQQQKNKALHEITEAFDNYTQAYHFHQKITDNKLLSELDKMYELYTKNLLNRNISMLEYIDFMESHRSNKQTILSARKNKYISFSELQYSTNSDLK
;
A
#
# COMPACT_ATOMS: atom_id res chain seq x y z
N MET A 1 -27.33 77.93 -22.56
CA MET A 1 -26.68 77.00 -21.63
C MET A 1 -26.63 75.61 -22.31
N LYS A 2 -25.50 75.31 -22.96
CA LYS A 2 -25.35 74.11 -23.78
C LYS A 2 -24.67 73.03 -22.95
N ILE A 3 -25.35 71.94 -22.70
CA ILE A 3 -24.77 70.75 -22.08
C ILE A 3 -24.33 69.81 -23.17
N ALA A 4 -23.03 69.61 -23.27
CA ALA A 4 -22.41 68.67 -24.24
C ALA A 4 -22.46 67.25 -23.70
N PHE A 5 -23.12 66.37 -24.45
CA PHE A 5 -23.06 64.91 -24.26
C PHE A 5 -21.79 64.33 -24.87
N ARG A 6 -20.92 63.77 -24.08
CA ARG A 6 -19.78 62.96 -24.52
C ARG A 6 -20.23 61.49 -24.59
N PRO A 7 -20.11 60.79 -25.72
CA PRO A 7 -20.35 59.34 -25.79
C PRO A 7 -19.14 58.58 -25.20
N LEU A 8 -19.45 57.78 -24.20
CA LEU A 8 -18.53 56.83 -23.61
C LEU A 8 -18.30 55.69 -24.61
N PHE A 9 -17.06 55.62 -25.17
CA PHE A 9 -16.63 54.52 -26.02
C PHE A 9 -16.41 53.28 -25.14
N PHE A 10 -17.35 52.35 -25.19
CA PHE A 10 -17.25 51.07 -24.54
C PHE A 10 -16.36 50.15 -25.38
N CYS A 11 -15.04 50.11 -25.11
CA CYS A 11 -14.14 49.11 -25.67
C CYS A 11 -14.46 47.74 -25.05
N ILE A 12 -15.25 46.96 -25.76
CA ILE A 12 -15.37 45.51 -25.50
C ILE A 12 -14.06 44.89 -26.02
N ILE A 13 -13.13 44.69 -25.10
CA ILE A 13 -11.98 43.80 -25.31
C ILE A 13 -12.54 42.37 -25.27
N LEU A 14 -12.84 41.84 -26.46
CA LEU A 14 -13.12 40.42 -26.67
C LEU A 14 -11.78 39.69 -26.44
N SER A 15 -11.51 39.32 -25.20
CA SER A 15 -10.40 38.41 -24.88
C SER A 15 -10.78 37.04 -25.49
N PHE A 16 -10.21 36.79 -26.67
CA PHE A 16 -10.09 35.46 -27.20
C PHE A 16 -9.29 34.61 -26.19
N PHE A 17 -9.99 33.97 -25.27
CA PHE A 17 -9.47 32.80 -24.60
C PHE A 17 -9.29 31.73 -25.69
N THR A 18 -8.15 31.71 -26.31
CA THR A 18 -7.67 30.56 -27.05
C THR A 18 -7.52 29.46 -26.00
N ILE A 19 -8.57 28.64 -25.82
CA ILE A 19 -8.44 27.34 -25.22
C ILE A 19 -7.50 26.60 -26.16
N ALA A 20 -6.22 26.62 -25.87
CA ALA A 20 -5.29 25.67 -26.44
C ALA A 20 -5.81 24.30 -26.00
N VAL A 21 -6.59 23.66 -26.87
CA VAL A 21 -6.83 22.24 -26.79
C VAL A 21 -5.45 21.63 -27.03
N PHE A 22 -4.71 21.46 -25.94
CA PHE A 22 -3.60 20.54 -25.93
C PHE A 22 -4.23 19.19 -26.33
N ALA A 23 -4.09 18.85 -27.61
CA ALA A 23 -4.21 17.46 -28.01
C ALA A 23 -3.23 16.71 -27.09
N GLN A 24 -3.77 16.13 -26.01
CA GLN A 24 -2.96 15.44 -25.03
C GLN A 24 -2.42 14.21 -25.76
N HIS A 25 -1.26 14.39 -26.35
CA HIS A 25 -0.50 13.30 -26.92
C HIS A 25 -0.23 12.34 -25.76
N ARG A 26 -0.81 11.15 -25.81
CA ARG A 26 -0.53 10.12 -24.84
C ARG A 26 0.95 9.78 -24.99
N GLU A 27 1.76 10.32 -24.12
CA GLU A 27 3.18 10.03 -24.10
C GLU A 27 3.36 8.55 -23.73
N THR A 28 4.00 7.80 -24.62
CA THR A 28 4.33 6.39 -24.37
C THR A 28 5.74 6.34 -23.85
N LEU A 29 5.89 5.93 -22.60
CA LEU A 29 7.19 5.75 -21.95
C LEU A 29 7.48 4.26 -21.80
N ARG A 30 8.72 3.89 -22.11
CA ARG A 30 9.21 2.53 -21.94
C ARG A 30 10.09 2.48 -20.71
N TYR A 31 9.81 1.52 -19.85
CA TYR A 31 10.54 1.32 -18.62
C TYR A 31 10.91 -0.15 -18.44
N THR A 32 12.11 -0.38 -17.91
CA THR A 32 12.48 -1.68 -17.37
C THR A 32 11.76 -1.92 -16.02
N PRO A 33 11.57 -3.17 -15.59
CA PRO A 33 11.03 -3.49 -14.27
C PRO A 33 11.73 -2.77 -13.12
N ALA A 34 13.05 -2.66 -13.17
CA ALA A 34 13.84 -1.96 -12.16
C ALA A 34 13.56 -0.44 -12.10
N GLN A 35 13.36 0.20 -13.27
CA GLN A 35 12.99 1.62 -13.34
C GLN A 35 11.58 1.86 -12.80
N ILE A 36 10.65 0.94 -13.04
CA ILE A 36 9.29 0.99 -12.50
C ILE A 36 9.32 0.84 -10.98
N GLU A 37 10.13 -0.09 -10.44
CA GLU A 37 10.30 -0.26 -8.99
C GLU A 37 10.92 0.98 -8.34
N ALA A 38 11.90 1.63 -8.97
CA ALA A 38 12.49 2.87 -8.48
C ALA A 38 11.45 4.01 -8.43
N LEU A 39 10.65 4.18 -9.49
CA LEU A 39 9.59 5.19 -9.56
C LEU A 39 8.50 4.93 -8.51
N PHE A 40 8.13 3.67 -8.31
CA PHE A 40 7.19 3.25 -7.28
C PHE A 40 7.67 3.64 -5.87
N LEU A 41 8.91 3.33 -5.53
CA LEU A 41 9.47 3.66 -4.21
C LEU A 41 9.52 5.17 -3.94
N GLU A 42 9.66 5.98 -4.98
CA GLU A 42 9.71 7.43 -4.87
C GLU A 42 8.33 8.09 -4.77
N GLN A 43 7.35 7.60 -5.53
CA GLN A 43 6.10 8.34 -5.77
C GLN A 43 4.84 7.71 -5.17
N ASN A 44 4.92 6.48 -4.65
CA ASN A 44 3.74 5.80 -4.10
C ASN A 44 3.22 6.51 -2.86
N LEU A 45 1.98 7.03 -2.94
CA LEU A 45 1.36 7.80 -1.85
C LEU A 45 1.06 6.96 -0.61
N GLN A 46 0.79 5.68 -0.77
CA GLN A 46 0.54 4.78 0.36
C GLN A 46 1.82 4.57 1.16
N LEU A 47 2.97 4.35 0.51
CA LEU A 47 4.26 4.24 1.20
C LEU A 47 4.64 5.54 1.91
N ILE A 48 4.36 6.68 1.29
CA ILE A 48 4.60 7.99 1.91
C ILE A 48 3.72 8.14 3.16
N ALA A 49 2.45 7.76 3.10
CA ALA A 49 1.52 7.82 4.23
C ALA A 49 1.95 6.86 5.37
N GLU A 50 2.31 5.62 5.05
CA GLU A 50 2.77 4.64 6.05
C GLU A 50 4.06 5.09 6.74
N LYS A 51 4.98 5.74 6.03
CA LYS A 51 6.17 6.33 6.63
C LYS A 51 5.84 7.41 7.66
N MET A 52 4.71 8.10 7.51
CA MET A 52 4.24 9.09 8.49
C MET A 52 3.76 8.42 9.79
N HIS A 53 3.27 7.17 9.76
CA HIS A 53 2.91 6.41 10.96
C HIS A 53 4.13 6.20 11.89
N ILE A 54 5.32 6.00 11.33
CA ILE A 54 6.58 5.94 12.11
C ILE A 54 6.83 7.27 12.82
N SER A 55 6.59 8.40 12.13
CA SER A 55 6.75 9.74 12.71
C SER A 55 5.71 10.03 13.80
N ILE A 56 4.48 9.54 13.65
CA ILE A 56 3.43 9.61 14.67
C ILE A 56 3.87 8.84 15.91
N ALA A 57 4.32 7.60 15.78
CA ALA A 57 4.80 6.78 16.90
C ALA A 57 6.04 7.39 17.59
N ASP A 58 6.88 8.12 16.85
CA ASP A 58 7.99 8.86 17.42
C ASP A 58 7.52 10.07 18.25
N ALA A 59 6.51 10.79 17.75
CA ALA A 59 5.89 11.89 18.48
C ALA A 59 5.18 11.40 19.76
N GLU A 60 4.49 10.25 19.72
CA GLU A 60 3.90 9.62 20.91
C GLU A 60 4.98 9.23 21.94
N THR A 61 6.13 8.72 21.48
CA THR A 61 7.26 8.43 22.35
C THR A 61 7.85 9.69 22.95
N ALA A 62 7.87 10.80 22.21
CA ALA A 62 8.29 12.10 22.74
C ALA A 62 7.30 12.62 23.77
N GLN A 63 5.99 12.52 23.50
CA GLN A 63 4.93 12.91 24.44
C GLN A 63 4.99 12.11 25.75
N ALA A 64 5.25 10.80 25.69
CA ALA A 64 5.36 9.94 26.86
C ALA A 64 6.54 10.31 27.79
N LYS A 65 7.52 11.07 27.30
CA LYS A 65 8.67 11.54 28.09
C LYS A 65 8.35 12.80 28.90
N LEU A 66 7.28 13.52 28.57
CA LEU A 66 6.96 14.78 29.22
C LEU A 66 6.46 14.55 30.64
N TRP A 67 6.69 15.54 31.49
CA TRP A 67 6.08 15.61 32.81
C TRP A 67 4.68 16.17 32.70
N ASP A 68 3.81 15.78 33.63
CA ASP A 68 2.51 16.42 33.79
C ASP A 68 2.73 17.91 34.15
N ASN A 69 1.89 18.78 33.61
CA ASN A 69 1.98 20.21 33.89
C ASN A 69 1.59 20.49 35.34
N PRO A 70 2.22 21.50 36.01
CA PRO A 70 1.73 22.00 37.28
C PRO A 70 0.35 22.64 37.07
N GLU A 71 -0.54 22.44 38.02
CA GLU A 71 -1.87 23.05 38.07
C GLU A 71 -1.88 24.22 39.02
N LEU A 72 -2.35 25.38 38.56
CA LEU A 72 -2.56 26.55 39.34
C LEU A 72 -4.07 26.74 39.55
N SER A 73 -4.51 26.59 40.81
CA SER A 73 -5.91 26.78 41.19
C SER A 73 -6.07 28.09 41.95
N VAL A 74 -7.08 28.87 41.58
CA VAL A 74 -7.50 30.04 42.33
C VAL A 74 -8.93 29.80 42.80
N GLY A 75 -9.08 29.74 44.12
CA GLY A 75 -10.36 29.36 44.72
C GLY A 75 -10.71 30.20 45.94
N SER A 76 -11.80 29.80 46.58
CA SER A 76 -12.30 30.41 47.81
C SER A 76 -12.51 31.93 47.73
N VAL A 77 -12.74 32.48 46.52
CA VAL A 77 -12.97 33.90 46.33
C VAL A 77 -14.39 34.24 46.84
N ASN A 78 -14.46 34.98 47.93
CA ASN A 78 -15.73 35.35 48.53
C ASN A 78 -16.25 36.68 47.95
N PHE A 79 -17.25 36.61 47.10
CA PHE A 79 -17.95 37.78 46.54
C PHE A 79 -19.20 38.18 47.35
N TRP A 80 -19.70 37.31 48.24
CA TRP A 80 -20.95 37.46 48.95
C TRP A 80 -20.74 37.28 50.46
N GLY A 81 -20.59 38.37 51.21
CA GLY A 81 -20.50 38.30 52.66
C GLY A 81 -21.88 38.71 53.28
N ASN A 82 -22.27 38.09 54.42
CA ASN A 82 -23.37 38.49 55.22
C ASN A 82 -23.09 39.86 55.85
N ARG A 83 -24.15 40.61 56.22
CA ARG A 83 -24.03 41.97 56.84
C ARG A 83 -23.14 41.95 58.07
N GLU A 84 -23.24 40.89 58.88
CA GLU A 84 -22.42 40.68 60.09
C GLU A 84 -20.92 40.42 59.77
N GLN A 85 -20.66 39.77 58.64
CA GLN A 85 -19.26 39.53 58.20
C GLN A 85 -18.64 40.79 57.56
N ARG A 86 -19.43 41.80 57.21
CA ARG A 86 -18.98 43.04 56.60
C ARG A 86 -18.81 44.16 57.61
N GLU A 87 -19.39 44.04 58.85
CA GLU A 87 -19.24 45.00 59.90
C GLU A 87 -17.77 45.05 60.36
N GLY A 88 -17.14 46.19 60.10
CA GLY A 88 -15.69 46.37 60.36
C GLY A 88 -14.77 46.20 59.18
N LEU A 89 -15.25 45.79 58.01
CA LEU A 89 -14.46 45.69 56.77
C LEU A 89 -14.60 46.93 55.90
N ASP A 90 -13.45 47.55 55.56
CA ASP A 90 -13.43 48.66 54.63
C ASP A 90 -13.72 48.16 53.19
N MET A 91 -14.96 48.36 52.75
CA MET A 91 -15.44 47.92 51.42
C MET A 91 -14.74 48.61 50.24
N HIS A 92 -14.01 49.69 50.49
CA HIS A 92 -13.28 50.41 49.44
C HIS A 92 -11.88 49.83 49.18
N SER A 93 -11.44 48.86 49.99
CA SER A 93 -10.12 48.20 49.83
C SER A 93 -10.20 46.79 49.25
N PHE A 94 -11.06 46.59 48.23
CA PHE A 94 -10.91 45.42 47.37
C PHE A 94 -9.54 45.57 46.64
N PRO A 95 -8.62 44.61 46.70
CA PRO A 95 -8.71 43.22 47.13
C PRO A 95 -8.25 42.95 48.59
N ARG A 96 -8.02 43.98 49.40
CA ARG A 96 -7.42 43.79 50.74
C ARG A 96 -8.27 42.93 51.69
N ASN A 97 -9.60 43.00 51.58
CA ASN A 97 -10.51 42.31 52.49
C ASN A 97 -11.25 41.14 51.87
N THR A 98 -10.82 40.69 50.69
CA THR A 98 -11.44 39.54 50.01
C THR A 98 -10.69 38.26 50.38
N GLN A 99 -11.44 37.24 50.80
CA GLN A 99 -10.89 35.90 50.94
C GLN A 99 -10.58 35.36 49.53
N PHE A 100 -9.39 34.82 49.37
CA PHE A 100 -9.01 34.04 48.18
C PHE A 100 -7.90 33.03 48.58
N SER A 101 -7.91 31.93 47.87
CA SER A 101 -6.78 30.96 47.97
C SER A 101 -6.15 30.77 46.59
N VAL A 102 -4.87 30.57 46.61
CA VAL A 102 -4.10 30.18 45.43
C VAL A 102 -3.32 28.87 45.78
N GLU A 103 -3.47 27.90 44.97
CA GLU A 103 -2.78 26.61 45.11
C GLU A 103 -2.01 26.27 43.85
N LEU A 104 -0.77 25.94 43.98
CA LEU A 104 0.07 25.33 42.92
C LEU A 104 0.26 23.89 43.29
N SER A 105 -0.16 22.97 42.40
CA SER A 105 -0.01 21.55 42.60
C SER A 105 0.76 20.89 41.43
N GLN A 106 1.54 19.85 41.74
CA GLN A 106 2.32 19.08 40.79
C GLN A 106 2.12 17.59 41.03
N LEU A 107 1.62 16.89 40.01
CA LEU A 107 1.57 15.44 40.02
C LEU A 107 2.96 14.87 39.75
N VAL A 108 3.40 13.98 40.63
CA VAL A 108 4.66 13.22 40.55
C VAL A 108 4.32 11.75 40.35
N GLN A 109 4.50 11.25 39.13
CA GLN A 109 4.28 9.85 38.83
C GLN A 109 5.27 8.95 39.55
N THR A 110 4.75 8.04 40.37
CA THR A 110 5.55 7.09 41.18
C THR A 110 5.87 5.83 40.40
N ALA A 111 6.55 4.86 41.02
CA ALA A 111 6.81 3.52 40.46
C ALA A 111 7.44 3.51 39.05
N ARG A 112 8.09 4.60 38.67
CA ARG A 112 8.68 4.80 37.34
C ARG A 112 7.66 4.61 36.21
N LYS A 113 6.36 4.96 36.40
CA LYS A 113 5.29 4.80 35.43
C LYS A 113 5.65 5.43 34.09
N ARG A 114 6.14 6.69 34.09
CA ARG A 114 6.57 7.40 32.88
C ARG A 114 7.67 6.63 32.12
N SER A 115 8.71 6.15 32.80
CA SER A 115 9.76 5.37 32.15
C SER A 115 9.22 4.06 31.54
N LYS A 116 8.25 3.42 32.19
CA LYS A 116 7.60 2.21 31.69
C LYS A 116 6.72 2.52 30.47
N LEU A 117 5.98 3.63 30.50
CA LEU A 117 5.21 4.12 29.36
C LEU A 117 6.11 4.42 28.16
N VAL A 118 7.23 5.13 28.38
CA VAL A 118 8.23 5.37 27.32
C VAL A 118 8.78 4.07 26.72
N ASN A 119 9.00 3.03 27.55
CA ASN A 119 9.45 1.76 27.04
C ASN A 119 8.36 1.02 26.24
N LEU A 120 7.09 1.22 26.58
CA LEU A 120 5.96 0.68 25.86
C LEU A 120 5.82 1.36 24.49
N THR A 121 5.82 2.71 24.45
CA THR A 121 5.71 3.48 23.21
C THR A 121 6.89 3.27 22.25
N LYS A 122 8.10 2.98 22.79
CA LYS A 122 9.24 2.57 21.96
C LYS A 122 8.98 1.26 21.21
N VAL A 123 8.36 0.27 21.87
CA VAL A 123 7.97 -0.98 21.18
C VAL A 123 6.90 -0.70 20.15
N SER A 124 5.91 0.18 20.43
CA SER A 124 4.93 0.60 19.44
C SER A 124 5.58 1.25 18.20
N LYS A 125 6.65 2.06 18.41
CA LYS A 125 7.43 2.61 17.29
C LYS A 125 8.14 1.51 16.48
N GLU A 126 8.75 0.54 17.14
CA GLU A 126 9.37 -0.62 16.46
C GLU A 126 8.34 -1.38 15.65
N MET A 127 7.12 -1.56 16.18
CA MET A 127 6.00 -2.20 15.46
C MET A 127 5.57 -1.38 14.23
N ALA A 128 5.50 -0.05 14.31
CA ALA A 128 5.18 0.80 13.17
C ALA A 128 6.23 0.72 12.05
N ILE A 129 7.50 0.46 12.38
CA ILE A 129 8.56 0.22 11.39
C ILE A 129 8.32 -1.10 10.66
N GLU A 130 8.05 -2.18 11.39
CA GLU A 130 7.78 -3.48 10.75
C GLU A 130 6.46 -3.48 9.96
N GLU A 131 5.47 -2.68 10.36
CA GLU A 131 4.24 -2.48 9.60
C GLU A 131 4.50 -1.79 8.25
N PHE A 132 5.34 -0.75 8.24
CA PHE A 132 5.80 -0.12 7.01
C PHE A 132 6.50 -1.13 6.08
N GLU A 133 7.40 -1.95 6.62
CA GLU A 133 8.12 -2.97 5.84
C GLU A 133 7.16 -4.05 5.28
N GLU A 134 6.11 -4.41 6.04
CA GLU A 134 5.09 -5.36 5.57
C GLU A 134 4.25 -4.77 4.44
N VAL A 135 3.83 -3.50 4.55
CA VAL A 135 3.12 -2.80 3.47
C VAL A 135 4.00 -2.68 2.24
N LEU A 136 5.27 -2.31 2.42
CA LEU A 136 6.24 -2.23 1.32
C LEU A 136 6.40 -3.58 0.60
N ARG A 137 6.52 -4.66 1.36
CA ARG A 137 6.61 -6.04 0.84
C ARG A 137 5.39 -6.39 0.00
N GLY A 138 4.18 -6.13 0.51
CA GLY A 138 2.92 -6.38 -0.19
C GLY A 138 2.79 -5.59 -1.49
N LEU A 139 3.07 -4.29 -1.43
CA LEU A 139 2.99 -3.42 -2.62
C LEU A 139 4.05 -3.75 -3.68
N LYS A 140 5.25 -4.19 -3.28
CA LYS A 140 6.26 -4.71 -4.24
C LYS A 140 5.76 -5.97 -4.95
N ALA A 141 5.11 -6.88 -4.24
CA ALA A 141 4.53 -8.08 -4.84
C ALA A 141 3.43 -7.72 -5.85
N GLU A 142 2.52 -6.80 -5.48
CA GLU A 142 1.48 -6.29 -6.38
C GLU A 142 2.09 -5.63 -7.62
N LEU A 143 3.11 -4.79 -7.45
CA LEU A 143 3.82 -4.15 -8.56
C LEU A 143 4.40 -5.17 -9.53
N ARG A 144 5.09 -6.19 -9.02
CA ARG A 144 5.71 -7.25 -9.85
C ARG A 144 4.65 -8.07 -10.58
N GLN A 145 3.52 -8.36 -9.93
CA GLN A 145 2.39 -9.02 -10.59
C GLN A 145 1.84 -8.17 -11.75
N LEU A 146 1.63 -6.86 -11.54
CA LEU A 146 1.18 -5.94 -12.59
C LEU A 146 2.17 -5.87 -13.76
N ILE A 147 3.47 -5.85 -13.49
CA ILE A 147 4.52 -5.86 -14.52
C ILE A 147 4.43 -7.15 -15.34
N GLY A 148 4.31 -8.31 -14.71
CA GLY A 148 4.20 -9.60 -15.39
C GLY A 148 2.93 -9.70 -16.27
N GLU A 149 1.79 -9.23 -15.77
CA GLU A 149 0.54 -9.20 -16.52
C GLU A 149 0.62 -8.24 -17.73
N LEU A 150 1.18 -7.06 -17.55
CA LEU A 150 1.33 -6.07 -18.63
C LEU A 150 2.29 -6.54 -19.71
N ASP A 151 3.43 -7.16 -19.36
CA ASP A 151 4.36 -7.74 -20.33
C ASP A 151 3.69 -8.86 -21.15
N TYR A 152 2.91 -9.72 -20.50
CA TYR A 152 2.13 -10.76 -21.17
C TYR A 152 1.11 -10.15 -22.14
N LEU A 153 0.27 -9.22 -21.68
CA LEU A 153 -0.79 -8.61 -22.50
C LEU A 153 -0.20 -7.80 -23.66
N GLN A 154 0.90 -7.11 -23.46
CA GLN A 154 1.62 -6.38 -24.49
C GLN A 154 2.16 -7.33 -25.57
N SER A 155 2.81 -8.41 -25.16
CA SER A 155 3.35 -9.44 -26.07
C SER A 155 2.24 -10.15 -26.83
N TYR A 156 1.15 -10.51 -26.15
CA TYR A 156 0.02 -11.19 -26.78
C TYR A 156 -0.75 -10.29 -27.75
N SER A 157 -0.92 -9.00 -27.43
CA SER A 157 -1.46 -8.01 -28.35
C SER A 157 -0.66 -7.93 -29.66
N GLY A 158 0.66 -8.07 -29.57
CA GLY A 158 1.54 -8.16 -30.76
C GLY A 158 1.18 -9.35 -31.66
N VAL A 159 1.03 -10.54 -31.07
CA VAL A 159 0.65 -11.78 -31.79
C VAL A 159 -0.70 -11.60 -32.49
N LEU A 160 -1.70 -11.10 -31.77
CA LEU A 160 -3.04 -10.87 -32.33
C LEU A 160 -3.05 -9.84 -33.47
N SER A 161 -2.28 -8.74 -33.32
CA SER A 161 -2.15 -7.70 -34.35
C SER A 161 -1.51 -8.25 -35.64
N ASP A 162 -0.51 -9.10 -35.54
CA ASP A 162 0.14 -9.69 -36.71
C ASP A 162 -0.76 -10.71 -37.41
N GLN A 163 -1.53 -11.48 -36.65
CA GLN A 163 -2.54 -12.35 -37.20
C GLN A 163 -3.69 -11.55 -37.91
N GLN A 164 -4.15 -10.47 -37.31
CA GLN A 164 -5.17 -9.59 -37.89
C GLN A 164 -4.70 -9.06 -39.24
N LYS A 165 -3.48 -8.49 -39.32
CA LYS A 165 -2.91 -7.97 -40.56
C LYS A 165 -2.80 -9.05 -41.65
N SER A 166 -2.44 -10.28 -41.25
CA SER A 166 -2.36 -11.40 -42.19
C SER A 166 -3.73 -11.80 -42.71
N LEU A 167 -4.73 -11.91 -41.84
CA LEU A 167 -6.10 -12.31 -42.19
C LEU A 167 -6.77 -11.25 -43.04
N GLU A 168 -6.57 -9.95 -42.77
CA GLU A 168 -7.08 -8.84 -43.62
C GLU A 168 -6.51 -8.89 -45.03
N ARG A 169 -5.20 -9.14 -45.18
CA ARG A 169 -4.56 -9.32 -46.51
C ARG A 169 -5.18 -10.48 -47.29
N MET A 170 -5.44 -11.60 -46.60
CA MET A 170 -6.07 -12.75 -47.19
C MET A 170 -7.50 -12.47 -47.66
N ILE A 171 -8.30 -11.80 -46.83
CA ILE A 171 -9.65 -11.42 -47.17
C ILE A 171 -9.70 -10.55 -48.46
N VAL A 172 -8.75 -9.61 -48.58
CA VAL A 172 -8.60 -8.80 -49.81
C VAL A 172 -8.29 -9.66 -51.03
N ALA A 173 -7.38 -10.63 -50.92
CA ALA A 173 -7.03 -11.56 -51.98
C ALA A 173 -8.21 -12.45 -52.37
N TYR A 174 -8.91 -13.02 -51.38
CA TYR A 174 -10.06 -13.91 -51.59
C TYR A 174 -11.29 -13.16 -52.18
N LYS A 175 -11.51 -11.89 -51.80
CA LYS A 175 -12.56 -11.05 -52.44
C LYS A 175 -12.37 -10.93 -53.96
N LYS A 176 -11.11 -10.72 -54.41
CA LYS A 176 -10.80 -10.65 -55.84
C LYS A 176 -11.04 -12.01 -56.56
N GLN A 177 -10.63 -13.09 -55.90
CA GLN A 177 -10.80 -14.44 -56.47
C GLN A 177 -12.27 -14.87 -56.50
N ALA A 178 -13.06 -14.53 -55.47
CA ALA A 178 -14.49 -14.81 -55.44
C ALA A 178 -15.28 -14.02 -56.50
N ALA A 179 -14.88 -12.75 -56.77
CA ALA A 179 -15.46 -11.96 -57.84
C ALA A 179 -15.19 -12.53 -59.24
N GLN A 180 -14.09 -13.25 -59.40
CA GLN A 180 -13.72 -13.96 -60.64
C GLN A 180 -14.32 -15.37 -60.73
N GLY A 181 -15.07 -15.81 -59.71
CA GLY A 181 -15.62 -17.16 -59.64
C GLY A 181 -14.62 -18.26 -59.31
N ASN A 182 -13.39 -17.91 -58.98
CA ASN A 182 -12.29 -18.84 -58.70
C ASN A 182 -12.31 -19.43 -57.29
N VAL A 183 -13.06 -18.85 -56.37
CA VAL A 183 -13.19 -19.28 -54.96
C VAL A 183 -14.67 -19.20 -54.55
N ALA A 184 -15.12 -20.15 -53.74
CA ALA A 184 -16.46 -20.16 -53.20
C ALA A 184 -16.73 -18.98 -52.26
N LYS A 185 -17.89 -18.34 -52.34
CA LYS A 185 -18.28 -17.26 -51.39
C LYS A 185 -18.27 -17.74 -49.94
N THR A 186 -18.52 -19.02 -49.68
CA THR A 186 -18.47 -19.64 -48.35
C THR A 186 -17.12 -19.58 -47.73
N GLU A 187 -16.02 -19.68 -48.48
CA GLU A 187 -14.64 -19.55 -47.95
C GLU A 187 -14.35 -18.10 -47.55
N LEU A 188 -14.81 -17.11 -48.32
CA LEU A 188 -14.68 -15.71 -47.97
C LEU A 188 -15.43 -15.38 -46.67
N VAL A 189 -16.68 -15.87 -46.54
CA VAL A 189 -17.50 -15.67 -45.33
C VAL A 189 -16.81 -16.32 -44.12
N ARG A 190 -16.19 -17.48 -44.28
CA ARG A 190 -15.43 -18.15 -43.19
C ARG A 190 -14.23 -17.32 -42.73
N LEU A 191 -13.43 -16.74 -43.65
CA LEU A 191 -12.35 -15.82 -43.29
C LEU A 191 -12.86 -14.56 -42.57
N GLN A 192 -13.97 -14.00 -43.02
CA GLN A 192 -14.57 -12.84 -42.34
C GLN A 192 -15.10 -13.18 -40.96
N SER A 193 -15.64 -14.39 -40.77
CA SER A 193 -16.07 -14.86 -39.44
C SER A 193 -14.89 -15.06 -38.50
N GLU A 194 -13.75 -15.59 -39.02
CA GLU A 194 -12.55 -15.72 -38.23
C GLU A 194 -11.95 -14.35 -37.85
N LEU A 195 -11.97 -13.38 -38.76
CA LEU A 195 -11.55 -12.01 -38.44
C LEU A 195 -12.44 -11.41 -37.34
N LEU A 196 -13.74 -11.61 -37.37
CA LEU A 196 -14.64 -11.11 -36.31
C LEU A 196 -14.32 -11.73 -34.92
N LYS A 197 -14.04 -13.05 -34.89
CA LYS A 197 -13.59 -13.70 -33.65
C LYS A 197 -12.27 -13.10 -33.11
N LEU A 198 -11.31 -12.90 -34.02
CA LEU A 198 -10.01 -12.31 -33.67
C LEU A 198 -10.15 -10.86 -33.19
N GLU A 199 -11.03 -10.06 -33.83
CA GLU A 199 -11.31 -8.69 -33.38
C GLU A 199 -11.97 -8.65 -31.99
N SER A 200 -12.84 -9.61 -31.66
CA SER A 200 -13.40 -9.74 -30.32
C SER A 200 -12.28 -10.01 -29.30
N GLU A 201 -11.38 -10.96 -29.59
CA GLU A 201 -10.26 -11.29 -28.69
C GLU A 201 -9.28 -10.13 -28.53
N ILE A 202 -9.03 -9.34 -29.60
CA ILE A 202 -8.25 -8.10 -29.53
C ILE A 202 -8.92 -7.07 -28.60
N ASN A 203 -10.24 -6.92 -28.67
CA ASN A 203 -10.97 -6.00 -27.80
C ASN A 203 -10.90 -6.43 -26.34
N ASP A 204 -11.07 -7.71 -26.05
CA ASP A 204 -10.98 -8.27 -24.69
C ASP A 204 -9.57 -8.08 -24.13
N THR A 205 -8.53 -8.41 -24.92
CA THR A 205 -7.12 -8.21 -24.54
C THR A 205 -6.79 -6.73 -24.29
N ARG A 206 -7.33 -5.83 -25.12
CA ARG A 206 -7.18 -4.38 -24.94
C ARG A 206 -7.89 -3.89 -23.68
N GLY A 207 -9.06 -4.43 -23.38
CA GLY A 207 -9.79 -4.15 -22.14
C GLY A 207 -8.96 -4.53 -20.93
N ALA A 208 -8.43 -5.76 -20.89
CA ALA A 208 -7.55 -6.24 -19.83
C ALA A 208 -6.27 -5.38 -19.70
N PHE A 209 -5.63 -5.05 -20.83
CA PHE A 209 -4.45 -4.17 -20.81
C PHE A 209 -4.75 -2.79 -20.22
N ASN A 210 -5.87 -2.17 -20.57
CA ASN A 210 -6.27 -0.88 -20.03
C ASN A 210 -6.53 -0.95 -18.52
N GLU A 211 -7.08 -2.04 -18.03
CA GLU A 211 -7.30 -2.28 -16.62
C GLU A 211 -5.97 -2.36 -15.85
N GLN A 212 -5.03 -3.17 -16.33
CA GLN A 212 -3.70 -3.27 -15.68
C GLN A 212 -2.92 -1.96 -15.78
N GLN A 213 -3.04 -1.22 -16.89
CA GLN A 213 -2.47 0.13 -17.03
C GLN A 213 -3.03 1.11 -15.99
N LYS A 214 -4.34 1.05 -15.73
CA LYS A 214 -4.98 1.87 -14.68
C LYS A 214 -4.38 1.52 -13.31
N ASN A 215 -4.29 0.23 -12.97
CA ASN A 215 -3.78 -0.23 -11.69
C ASN A 215 -2.30 0.18 -11.49
N LEU A 216 -1.46 -0.05 -12.52
CA LEU A 216 -0.05 0.36 -12.46
C LEU A 216 0.11 1.88 -12.29
N LYS A 217 -0.63 2.69 -13.06
CA LYS A 217 -0.55 4.16 -12.94
C LYS A 217 -1.01 4.66 -11.58
N ALA A 218 -2.06 4.05 -11.00
CA ALA A 218 -2.52 4.38 -9.66
C ALA A 218 -1.45 4.04 -8.62
N LEU A 219 -0.82 2.88 -8.73
CA LEU A 219 0.25 2.44 -7.84
C LEU A 219 1.50 3.34 -7.93
N LEU A 220 1.84 3.80 -9.13
CA LEU A 220 2.98 4.69 -9.39
C LEU A 220 2.65 6.17 -9.16
N ASN A 221 1.40 6.53 -8.91
CA ASN A 221 0.93 7.93 -8.81
C ASN A 221 1.35 8.80 -10.01
N VAL A 222 1.23 8.25 -11.23
CA VAL A 222 1.60 8.95 -12.46
C VAL A 222 0.37 9.43 -13.23
N SER A 223 0.58 10.35 -14.20
CA SER A 223 -0.50 10.93 -14.99
C SER A 223 -1.37 9.87 -15.71
N PRO A 224 -2.70 10.00 -15.69
CA PRO A 224 -3.60 9.08 -16.39
C PRO A 224 -3.43 9.09 -17.92
N TYR A 225 -2.85 10.14 -18.47
CA TYR A 225 -2.61 10.30 -19.92
C TYR A 225 -1.35 9.57 -20.41
N MET A 226 -0.46 9.18 -19.49
CA MET A 226 0.74 8.41 -19.81
C MET A 226 0.38 6.98 -20.19
N LYS A 227 1.07 6.40 -21.18
CA LYS A 227 1.04 4.96 -21.47
C LYS A 227 2.38 4.36 -21.10
N ILE A 228 2.38 3.32 -20.27
CA ILE A 228 3.59 2.64 -19.83
C ILE A 228 3.74 1.36 -20.65
N GLU A 229 4.88 1.21 -21.33
CA GLU A 229 5.29 -0.02 -21.99
C GLU A 229 6.42 -0.67 -21.18
N ILE A 230 6.29 -1.98 -20.95
CA ILE A 230 7.29 -2.75 -20.22
C ILE A 230 8.36 -3.20 -21.21
N GLU A 231 9.63 -2.91 -20.91
CA GLU A 231 10.76 -3.52 -21.64
C GLU A 231 10.97 -4.95 -21.13
N PRO A 232 11.11 -5.94 -22.04
CA PRO A 232 11.31 -7.32 -21.63
C PRO A 232 12.71 -7.50 -21.01
N ALA A 233 12.75 -7.60 -19.69
CA ALA A 233 13.97 -7.88 -18.92
C ALA A 233 13.75 -9.03 -17.91
N ILE A 234 12.91 -10.01 -18.28
CA ILE A 234 12.25 -10.90 -17.30
C ILE A 234 12.85 -12.31 -17.30
N ASP A 235 13.94 -12.60 -18.00
CA ASP A 235 14.37 -13.99 -18.21
C ASP A 235 15.48 -14.51 -17.27
N ASP A 236 16.15 -13.67 -16.51
CA ASP A 236 17.26 -14.07 -15.64
C ASP A 236 16.76 -14.40 -14.22
N MET A 237 16.17 -15.59 -14.06
CA MET A 237 15.70 -16.10 -12.78
C MET A 237 16.47 -17.37 -12.41
N PRO A 238 16.85 -17.53 -11.11
CA PRO A 238 17.66 -18.66 -10.67
C PRO A 238 16.96 -20.00 -10.86
N ASN A 239 17.75 -21.04 -11.16
CA ASN A 239 17.22 -22.40 -11.25
C ASN A 239 16.90 -22.93 -9.85
N PRO A 240 15.66 -23.37 -9.58
CA PRO A 240 15.33 -24.01 -8.31
C PRO A 240 16.06 -25.34 -8.17
N TYR A 241 16.61 -25.60 -6.97
CA TYR A 241 17.32 -26.86 -6.67
C TYR A 241 16.83 -27.46 -5.33
N PRO A 242 16.96 -28.79 -5.15
CA PRO A 242 16.57 -29.48 -3.96
C PRO A 242 17.17 -28.92 -2.70
N GLY A 243 17.32 -28.54 -1.84
CA GLY A 243 18.02 -27.95 -0.70
C GLY A 243 17.91 -26.42 -0.59
N TRP A 244 17.33 -25.78 -1.60
CA TRP A 244 17.10 -24.34 -1.53
C TRP A 244 16.02 -23.99 -0.52
N LEU A 245 15.00 -24.86 -0.37
CA LEU A 245 13.89 -24.65 0.54
C LEU A 245 14.33 -24.41 1.99
N ASP A 246 15.29 -25.16 2.51
CA ASP A 246 15.79 -24.99 3.88
C ASP A 246 16.43 -23.61 4.09
N SER A 247 17.23 -23.16 3.11
CA SER A 247 17.84 -21.82 3.17
C SER A 247 16.78 -20.69 3.03
N LEU A 248 15.72 -20.92 2.25
CA LEU A 248 14.60 -19.97 2.15
C LEU A 248 13.86 -19.82 3.47
N PHE A 249 13.68 -20.88 4.26
CA PHE A 249 13.13 -20.79 5.60
C PHE A 249 14.00 -19.93 6.52
N GLU A 250 15.33 -20.16 6.53
CA GLU A 250 16.25 -19.38 7.35
C GLU A 250 16.22 -17.89 6.98
N ILE A 251 16.26 -17.59 5.67
CA ILE A 251 16.15 -16.21 5.18
C ILE A 251 14.83 -15.57 5.64
N ALA A 252 13.71 -16.26 5.44
CA ALA A 252 12.40 -15.74 5.77
C ALA A 252 12.23 -15.48 7.27
N PHE A 253 12.69 -16.39 8.13
CA PHE A 253 12.62 -16.19 9.59
C PHE A 253 13.48 -15.02 10.07
N ALA A 254 14.54 -14.68 9.35
CA ALA A 254 15.38 -13.54 9.66
C ALA A 254 14.86 -12.21 9.08
N SER A 255 14.13 -12.24 7.95
CA SER A 255 13.82 -11.03 7.17
C SER A 255 12.34 -10.62 7.20
N ARG A 256 11.39 -11.54 7.41
CA ARG A 256 9.94 -11.26 7.31
C ARG A 256 9.44 -10.29 8.37
N PRO A 257 8.86 -9.15 7.97
CA PRO A 257 8.36 -8.14 8.91
C PRO A 257 7.17 -8.64 9.74
N ASP A 258 6.28 -9.45 9.16
CA ASP A 258 5.12 -10.01 9.86
C ASP A 258 5.50 -10.93 11.02
N LEU A 259 6.60 -11.69 10.90
CA LEU A 259 7.14 -12.51 11.99
C LEU A 259 7.75 -11.64 13.10
N ARG A 260 8.51 -10.59 12.72
CA ARG A 260 9.08 -9.63 13.67
C ARG A 260 7.99 -8.85 14.38
N GLN A 261 6.94 -8.44 13.66
CA GLN A 261 5.78 -7.78 14.24
C GLN A 261 5.09 -8.64 15.29
N GLY A 262 4.93 -9.96 15.04
CA GLY A 262 4.41 -10.89 16.03
C GLY A 262 5.27 -10.98 17.30
N GLU A 263 6.59 -11.01 17.16
CA GLU A 263 7.52 -11.00 18.32
C GLU A 263 7.47 -9.68 19.07
N LEU A 264 7.39 -8.54 18.36
CA LEU A 264 7.21 -7.22 18.94
C LEU A 264 5.86 -7.08 19.66
N GLN A 265 4.79 -7.68 19.14
CA GLN A 265 3.49 -7.73 19.79
C GLN A 265 3.57 -8.46 21.14
N THR A 266 4.31 -9.56 21.20
CA THR A 266 4.58 -10.27 22.47
C THR A 266 5.34 -9.38 23.44
N ARG A 267 6.39 -8.71 22.97
CA ARG A 267 7.19 -7.75 23.76
C ARG A 267 6.37 -6.55 24.22
N PHE A 268 5.43 -6.08 23.39
CA PHE A 268 4.47 -5.03 23.75
C PHE A 268 3.63 -5.45 24.96
N TYR A 269 3.03 -6.63 24.96
CA TYR A 269 2.24 -7.12 26.09
C TYR A 269 3.09 -7.38 27.33
N GLU A 270 4.36 -7.79 27.19
CA GLU A 270 5.29 -7.88 28.32
C GLU A 270 5.51 -6.51 28.96
N LYS A 271 5.80 -5.47 28.18
CA LYS A 271 5.96 -4.10 28.66
C LYS A 271 4.67 -3.52 29.22
N SER A 272 3.55 -3.78 28.55
CA SER A 272 2.21 -3.41 29.00
C SER A 272 1.90 -4.02 30.38
N LEU A 273 2.16 -5.30 30.59
CA LEU A 273 1.96 -5.96 31.88
C LEU A 273 2.80 -5.30 32.99
N VAL A 274 4.03 -4.92 32.69
CA VAL A 274 4.92 -4.19 33.64
C VAL A 274 4.38 -2.81 33.93
N TYR A 275 3.88 -2.10 32.94
CA TYR A 275 3.27 -0.77 33.07
C TYR A 275 1.98 -0.85 33.89
N GLU A 276 1.05 -1.75 33.53
CA GLU A 276 -0.23 -1.92 34.21
C GLU A 276 -0.06 -2.35 35.69
N LYS A 277 0.93 -3.18 35.98
CA LYS A 277 1.29 -3.51 37.37
C LYS A 277 1.75 -2.28 38.15
N SER A 278 2.39 -1.31 37.50
CA SER A 278 2.83 -0.08 38.17
C SER A 278 1.69 0.87 38.50
N GLN A 279 0.61 0.82 37.74
CA GLN A 279 -0.60 1.63 38.02
C GLN A 279 -1.30 1.30 39.36
N ARG A 280 -0.95 0.17 39.96
CA ARG A 280 -1.42 -0.17 41.32
C ARG A 280 -0.84 0.73 42.41
N ILE A 281 0.29 1.34 42.13
CA ILE A 281 0.98 2.23 43.09
C ILE A 281 0.46 3.64 42.87
N PRO A 282 -0.04 4.33 43.89
CA PRO A 282 -0.58 5.67 43.69
C PRO A 282 0.52 6.68 43.33
N ASP A 283 0.12 7.68 42.55
CA ASP A 283 0.94 8.85 42.30
C ASP A 283 0.80 9.84 43.45
N ILE A 284 1.73 10.72 43.56
CA ILE A 284 1.81 11.72 44.68
C ILE A 284 1.60 13.09 44.05
N THR A 285 0.62 13.84 44.55
CA THR A 285 0.48 15.25 44.23
C THR A 285 1.10 16.06 45.38
N LEU A 286 2.07 16.89 45.02
CA LEU A 286 2.66 17.88 45.92
C LEU A 286 1.97 19.21 45.69
N SER A 287 1.49 19.88 46.74
CA SER A 287 0.89 21.18 46.64
C SER A 287 1.51 22.23 47.59
N ALA A 288 1.51 23.47 47.15
CA ALA A 288 1.80 24.65 47.92
C ALA A 288 0.61 25.61 47.80
N SER A 289 0.05 26.02 48.92
CA SER A 289 -1.13 26.87 48.96
C SER A 289 -0.88 28.14 49.77
N TYR A 290 -1.50 29.21 49.33
CA TYR A 290 -1.63 30.45 50.07
C TYR A 290 -3.11 30.74 50.26
N ASP A 291 -3.54 30.94 51.51
CA ASP A 291 -4.92 31.33 51.85
C ASP A 291 -4.91 32.58 52.68
N ARG A 292 -5.56 33.60 52.18
CA ARG A 292 -5.54 34.94 52.80
C ARG A 292 -6.38 35.03 54.08
N TYR A 293 -7.52 34.37 54.15
CA TYR A 293 -8.44 34.37 55.26
C TYR A 293 -9.06 33.01 55.56
N GLY A 294 -8.28 31.92 55.43
CA GLY A 294 -8.73 30.53 55.53
C GLY A 294 -9.02 30.03 56.96
N GLY A 295 -9.30 30.89 57.90
CA GLY A 295 -9.63 30.49 59.24
C GLY A 295 -8.99 31.42 60.32
N ILE A 296 -8.44 30.85 61.39
CA ILE A 296 -7.81 31.61 62.51
C ILE A 296 -6.56 32.37 62.08
N TRP A 297 -5.86 31.82 61.07
CA TRP A 297 -4.58 32.38 60.58
C TRP A 297 -4.80 33.20 59.32
N LYS A 298 -4.36 34.49 59.40
CA LYS A 298 -4.32 35.36 58.20
C LYS A 298 -3.00 35.05 57.43
N ASP A 299 -3.09 35.16 56.10
CA ASP A 299 -1.94 34.95 55.19
C ASP A 299 -1.25 33.59 55.42
N PHE A 300 -2.05 32.53 55.48
CA PHE A 300 -1.55 31.16 55.71
C PHE A 300 -0.86 30.61 54.47
N VAL A 301 0.36 30.11 54.66
CA VAL A 301 1.08 29.35 53.62
C VAL A 301 1.15 27.90 54.09
N GLY A 302 0.66 27.00 53.22
CA GLY A 302 0.64 25.55 53.48
C GLY A 302 1.39 24.75 52.43
N ILE A 303 1.90 23.61 52.82
CA ILE A 303 2.38 22.56 51.91
C ILE A 303 1.52 21.32 52.13
N GLY A 304 1.13 20.69 51.05
CA GLY A 304 0.27 19.49 51.05
C GLY A 304 0.88 18.33 50.27
N ILE A 305 0.55 17.15 50.70
CA ILE A 305 0.84 15.91 49.98
C ILE A 305 -0.49 15.14 49.89
N SER A 306 -0.90 14.79 48.70
CA SER A 306 -2.07 13.95 48.50
C SER A 306 -1.77 12.76 47.59
N PHE A 307 -2.45 11.68 47.80
CA PHE A 307 -2.38 10.47 46.96
C PHE A 307 -3.66 9.65 47.09
N ASP A 308 -4.03 8.97 46.01
CA ASP A 308 -5.19 8.09 46.00
C ASP A 308 -4.92 6.79 46.73
N LEU A 309 -5.86 6.32 47.53
CA LEU A 309 -5.75 5.03 48.23
C LEU A 309 -6.31 3.92 47.33
N PRO A 310 -5.49 3.00 46.81
CA PRO A 310 -5.91 1.94 45.91
C PRO A 310 -6.59 0.78 46.66
N VAL A 311 -7.74 1.04 47.31
CA VAL A 311 -8.46 0.07 48.10
C VAL A 311 -9.35 -0.81 47.21
N LEU A 312 -10.20 -0.19 46.40
CA LEU A 312 -11.18 -0.88 45.55
C LEU A 312 -10.66 -1.09 44.11
N HIS A 313 -10.06 -0.09 43.56
CA HIS A 313 -9.51 -0.10 42.21
C HIS A 313 -7.97 -0.21 42.25
N ARG A 314 -7.47 -1.40 41.91
CA ARG A 314 -6.02 -1.74 41.91
C ARG A 314 -5.54 -2.11 40.51
N ASN A 315 -6.20 -1.57 39.49
CA ASN A 315 -5.90 -1.84 38.07
C ASN A 315 -5.93 -3.34 37.70
N GLN A 316 -6.67 -4.16 38.48
CA GLN A 316 -6.69 -5.62 38.35
C GLN A 316 -7.21 -6.09 36.99
N GLY A 317 -8.18 -5.34 36.41
CA GLY A 317 -8.74 -5.64 35.10
C GLY A 317 -7.71 -5.50 33.98
N ASN A 318 -7.02 -4.36 33.90
CA ASN A 318 -6.01 -4.11 32.87
C ASN A 318 -4.79 -5.04 33.00
N ILE A 319 -4.39 -5.38 34.25
CA ILE A 319 -3.34 -6.38 34.50
C ILE A 319 -3.76 -7.75 33.94
N LYS A 320 -5.05 -8.15 34.13
CA LYS A 320 -5.57 -9.39 33.56
C LYS A 320 -5.59 -9.35 32.04
N VAL A 321 -6.05 -8.25 31.44
CA VAL A 321 -6.04 -8.03 29.97
C VAL A 321 -4.62 -8.16 29.42
N ALA A 322 -3.64 -7.45 30.01
CA ALA A 322 -2.25 -7.53 29.56
C ALA A 322 -1.65 -8.95 29.69
N ARG A 323 -2.03 -9.70 30.72
CA ARG A 323 -1.60 -11.10 30.89
C ARG A 323 -2.18 -12.01 29.83
N ILE A 324 -3.49 -11.91 29.59
CA ILE A 324 -4.16 -12.71 28.55
C ILE A 324 -3.62 -12.34 27.17
N GLY A 325 -3.43 -11.05 26.90
CA GLY A 325 -2.83 -10.58 25.64
C GLY A 325 -1.42 -11.14 25.42
N LEU A 326 -0.62 -11.28 26.48
CA LEU A 326 0.69 -11.92 26.39
C LEU A 326 0.61 -13.41 26.03
N GLU A 327 -0.32 -14.14 26.63
CA GLU A 327 -0.54 -15.56 26.31
C GLU A 327 -1.06 -15.71 24.88
N GLN A 328 -2.03 -14.90 24.48
CA GLN A 328 -2.59 -14.88 23.13
C GLN A 328 -1.51 -14.58 22.08
N SER A 329 -0.67 -13.56 22.31
CA SER A 329 0.38 -13.16 21.36
C SER A 329 1.37 -14.29 21.09
N ARG A 330 1.71 -15.10 22.11
CA ARG A 330 2.60 -16.28 21.94
C ARG A 330 2.00 -17.33 21.01
N HIS A 331 0.70 -17.59 21.12
CA HIS A 331 0.01 -18.54 20.23
C HIS A 331 -0.06 -17.99 18.80
N LEU A 332 -0.33 -16.67 18.64
CA LEU A 332 -0.37 -16.03 17.35
C LEU A 332 1.00 -16.02 16.65
N VAL A 333 2.10 -15.82 17.38
CA VAL A 333 3.46 -15.95 16.83
C VAL A 333 3.71 -17.35 16.30
N GLN A 334 3.33 -18.39 17.06
CA GLN A 334 3.49 -19.77 16.59
C GLN A 334 2.63 -20.05 15.35
N GLN A 335 1.40 -19.57 15.33
CA GLN A 335 0.51 -19.69 14.17
C GLN A 335 1.11 -19.01 12.95
N GLN A 336 1.65 -17.79 13.11
CA GLN A 336 2.26 -17.02 12.03
C GLN A 336 3.53 -17.71 11.48
N LYS A 337 4.37 -18.29 12.36
CA LYS A 337 5.52 -19.08 11.94
C LYS A 337 5.12 -20.30 11.12
N ASN A 338 4.10 -21.04 11.56
CA ASN A 338 3.58 -22.18 10.82
C ASN A 338 3.00 -21.76 9.45
N LYS A 339 2.24 -20.65 9.42
CA LYS A 339 1.69 -20.10 8.18
C LYS A 339 2.82 -19.73 7.20
N ALA A 340 3.86 -19.04 7.67
CA ALA A 340 5.00 -18.68 6.87
C ALA A 340 5.70 -19.91 6.24
N LEU A 341 5.88 -21.00 6.98
CA LEU A 341 6.44 -22.25 6.45
C LEU A 341 5.62 -22.79 5.28
N HIS A 342 4.28 -22.82 5.41
CA HIS A 342 3.41 -23.31 4.35
C HIS A 342 3.39 -22.36 3.13
N GLU A 343 3.36 -21.06 3.34
CA GLU A 343 3.44 -20.06 2.26
C GLU A 343 4.73 -20.18 1.44
N ILE A 344 5.87 -20.34 2.13
CA ILE A 344 7.16 -20.49 1.46
C ILE A 344 7.22 -21.80 0.68
N THR A 345 6.72 -22.90 1.27
CA THR A 345 6.67 -24.21 0.60
C THR A 345 5.82 -24.14 -0.67
N GLU A 346 4.60 -23.56 -0.55
CA GLU A 346 3.71 -23.38 -1.70
C GLU A 346 4.34 -22.52 -2.79
N ALA A 347 4.93 -21.37 -2.44
CA ALA A 347 5.58 -20.47 -3.38
C ALA A 347 6.79 -21.14 -4.07
N PHE A 348 7.56 -21.92 -3.34
CA PHE A 348 8.69 -22.69 -3.90
C PHE A 348 8.22 -23.77 -4.87
N ASP A 349 7.21 -24.54 -4.52
CA ASP A 349 6.65 -25.59 -5.38
C ASP A 349 6.04 -24.98 -6.66
N ASN A 350 5.27 -23.89 -6.53
CA ASN A 350 4.69 -23.17 -7.66
C ASN A 350 5.79 -22.61 -8.58
N TYR A 351 6.85 -22.03 -8.02
CA TYR A 351 7.97 -21.52 -8.81
C TYR A 351 8.70 -22.67 -9.53
N THR A 352 8.98 -23.75 -8.84
CA THR A 352 9.64 -24.93 -9.39
C THR A 352 8.85 -25.51 -10.56
N GLN A 353 7.54 -25.65 -10.42
CA GLN A 353 6.66 -26.11 -11.47
C GLN A 353 6.65 -25.16 -12.67
N ALA A 354 6.50 -23.85 -12.45
CA ALA A 354 6.47 -22.84 -13.49
C ALA A 354 7.82 -22.75 -14.23
N TYR A 355 8.93 -22.83 -13.51
CA TYR A 355 10.29 -22.85 -14.07
C TYR A 355 10.49 -24.03 -15.00
N HIS A 356 10.23 -25.25 -14.56
CA HIS A 356 10.40 -26.46 -15.36
C HIS A 356 9.46 -26.51 -16.57
N PHE A 357 8.22 -26.02 -16.42
CA PHE A 357 7.30 -25.92 -17.54
C PHE A 357 7.79 -24.94 -18.60
N HIS A 358 8.26 -23.76 -18.19
CA HIS A 358 8.83 -22.78 -19.11
C HIS A 358 10.09 -23.32 -19.82
N GLN A 359 11.00 -23.97 -19.07
CA GLN A 359 12.22 -24.59 -19.61
C GLN A 359 11.87 -25.63 -20.66
N LYS A 360 10.95 -26.56 -20.38
CA LYS A 360 10.50 -27.58 -21.31
C LYS A 360 9.98 -27.00 -22.64
N ILE A 361 9.28 -25.88 -22.57
CA ILE A 361 8.76 -25.20 -23.77
C ILE A 361 9.89 -24.55 -24.55
N THR A 362 10.84 -23.91 -23.86
CA THR A 362 11.96 -23.20 -24.50
C THR A 362 12.94 -24.14 -25.16
N ASP A 363 13.26 -25.27 -24.51
CA ASP A 363 14.22 -26.27 -25.03
C ASP A 363 13.71 -26.96 -26.30
N ASN A 364 12.41 -27.09 -26.47
CA ASN A 364 11.79 -27.76 -27.62
C ASN A 364 11.87 -26.96 -28.94
N LYS A 365 12.45 -25.74 -28.93
CA LYS A 365 12.53 -24.84 -30.12
C LYS A 365 11.19 -24.64 -30.86
N LEU A 366 10.10 -25.04 -30.22
CA LEU A 366 8.74 -25.04 -30.80
C LEU A 366 8.33 -23.64 -31.29
N LEU A 367 8.75 -22.58 -30.59
CA LEU A 367 8.49 -21.20 -30.97
C LEU A 367 8.97 -20.85 -32.37
N SER A 368 10.26 -21.17 -32.67
CA SER A 368 10.86 -20.84 -33.95
C SER A 368 10.28 -21.69 -35.10
N GLU A 369 9.84 -22.89 -34.80
CA GLU A 369 9.15 -23.75 -35.76
C GLU A 369 7.75 -23.27 -36.04
N LEU A 370 6.98 -22.87 -35.02
CA LEU A 370 5.63 -22.33 -35.17
C LEU A 370 5.61 -21.05 -36.02
N ASP A 371 6.57 -20.16 -35.85
CA ASP A 371 6.63 -18.93 -36.64
C ASP A 371 6.99 -19.21 -38.10
N LYS A 372 7.93 -20.12 -38.37
CA LYS A 372 8.25 -20.56 -39.74
C LYS A 372 7.05 -21.25 -40.42
N MET A 373 6.35 -22.10 -39.65
CA MET A 373 5.18 -22.80 -40.16
C MET A 373 4.03 -21.80 -40.46
N TYR A 374 3.88 -20.79 -39.65
CA TYR A 374 2.87 -19.73 -39.86
C TYR A 374 3.05 -19.03 -41.21
N GLU A 375 4.27 -18.61 -41.52
CA GLU A 375 4.59 -17.99 -42.80
C GLU A 375 4.38 -18.98 -43.98
N LEU A 376 4.75 -20.23 -43.79
CA LEU A 376 4.63 -21.30 -44.81
C LEU A 376 3.12 -21.58 -45.08
N TYR A 377 2.28 -21.73 -44.04
CA TYR A 377 0.85 -21.98 -44.21
C TYR A 377 0.15 -20.81 -44.90
N THR A 378 0.53 -19.58 -44.52
CA THR A 378 0.01 -18.38 -45.20
C THR A 378 0.32 -18.37 -46.70
N LYS A 379 1.54 -18.72 -47.08
CA LYS A 379 1.98 -18.81 -48.48
C LYS A 379 1.29 -19.97 -49.23
N ASN A 380 1.16 -21.10 -48.56
CA ASN A 380 0.55 -22.29 -49.17
C ASN A 380 -0.96 -22.11 -49.43
N LEU A 381 -1.67 -21.41 -48.56
CA LEU A 381 -3.07 -21.08 -48.78
C LEU A 381 -3.22 -20.16 -49.98
N LEU A 382 -2.40 -19.14 -50.14
CA LEU A 382 -2.41 -18.23 -51.29
C LEU A 382 -2.15 -18.98 -52.61
N ASN A 383 -1.27 -20.01 -52.57
CA ASN A 383 -0.94 -20.86 -53.68
C ASN A 383 -1.93 -22.04 -53.90
N ARG A 384 -2.97 -22.18 -53.06
CA ARG A 384 -3.96 -23.26 -53.05
C ARG A 384 -3.38 -24.64 -52.81
N ASN A 385 -2.26 -24.73 -52.12
CA ASN A 385 -1.64 -26.00 -51.77
C ASN A 385 -2.26 -26.62 -50.50
N ILE A 386 -2.99 -25.82 -49.71
CA ILE A 386 -3.74 -26.26 -48.53
C ILE A 386 -5.17 -25.72 -48.60
N SER A 387 -6.08 -26.36 -47.87
CA SER A 387 -7.46 -25.93 -47.79
C SER A 387 -7.61 -24.76 -46.77
N MET A 388 -8.70 -24.01 -46.94
CA MET A 388 -9.06 -22.96 -45.97
C MET A 388 -9.25 -23.49 -44.53
N LEU A 389 -9.78 -24.72 -44.43
CA LEU A 389 -10.01 -25.34 -43.12
C LEU A 389 -8.68 -25.63 -42.40
N GLU A 390 -7.73 -26.23 -43.13
CA GLU A 390 -6.38 -26.51 -42.60
C GLU A 390 -5.67 -25.22 -42.17
N TYR A 391 -5.82 -24.15 -42.91
CA TYR A 391 -5.24 -22.85 -42.55
C TYR A 391 -5.86 -22.27 -41.28
N ILE A 392 -7.19 -22.25 -41.14
CA ILE A 392 -7.85 -21.72 -39.92
C ILE A 392 -7.50 -22.56 -38.73
N ASP A 393 -7.51 -23.89 -38.82
CA ASP A 393 -7.14 -24.79 -37.75
C ASP A 393 -5.67 -24.55 -37.28
N PHE A 394 -4.76 -24.40 -38.24
CA PHE A 394 -3.36 -24.04 -37.90
C PHE A 394 -3.26 -22.67 -37.25
N MET A 395 -4.00 -21.66 -37.70
CA MET A 395 -4.03 -20.30 -37.13
C MET A 395 -4.52 -20.32 -35.68
N GLU A 396 -5.58 -21.03 -35.38
CA GLU A 396 -6.10 -21.18 -34.00
C GLU A 396 -5.09 -21.92 -33.13
N SER A 397 -4.47 -23.00 -33.64
CA SER A 397 -3.43 -23.74 -32.92
C SER A 397 -2.18 -22.89 -32.65
N HIS A 398 -1.72 -22.12 -33.66
CA HIS A 398 -0.59 -21.20 -33.53
C HIS A 398 -0.87 -20.15 -32.44
N ARG A 399 -2.05 -19.54 -32.45
CA ARG A 399 -2.47 -18.55 -31.44
C ARG A 399 -2.49 -19.14 -30.04
N SER A 400 -3.13 -20.30 -29.85
CA SER A 400 -3.20 -21.01 -28.58
C SER A 400 -1.81 -21.38 -28.03
N ASN A 401 -0.93 -21.87 -28.91
CA ASN A 401 0.44 -22.20 -28.53
C ASN A 401 1.24 -20.95 -28.10
N LYS A 402 1.15 -19.84 -28.87
CA LYS A 402 1.77 -18.56 -28.50
C LYS A 402 1.26 -18.04 -27.16
N GLN A 403 -0.06 -18.10 -26.93
CA GLN A 403 -0.66 -17.74 -25.67
C GLN A 403 -0.11 -18.58 -24.51
N THR A 404 -0.01 -19.90 -24.68
CA THR A 404 0.53 -20.82 -23.67
C THR A 404 2.00 -20.50 -23.34
N ILE A 405 2.82 -20.22 -24.34
CA ILE A 405 4.23 -19.88 -24.17
C ILE A 405 4.38 -18.55 -23.40
N LEU A 406 3.62 -17.52 -23.79
CA LEU A 406 3.65 -16.23 -23.11
C LEU A 406 3.10 -16.32 -21.68
N SER A 407 2.07 -17.14 -21.47
CA SER A 407 1.54 -17.42 -20.11
C SER A 407 2.55 -18.18 -19.26
N ALA A 408 3.30 -19.13 -19.82
CA ALA A 408 4.34 -19.85 -19.09
C ALA A 408 5.48 -18.90 -18.64
N ARG A 409 5.89 -17.95 -19.51
CA ARG A 409 6.87 -16.91 -19.15
C ARG A 409 6.35 -16.01 -18.02
N LYS A 410 5.10 -15.52 -18.15
CA LYS A 410 4.44 -14.73 -17.12
C LYS A 410 4.36 -15.48 -15.79
N ASN A 411 3.89 -16.73 -15.82
CA ASN A 411 3.71 -17.52 -14.60
C ASN A 411 5.05 -17.79 -13.90
N LYS A 412 6.13 -18.06 -14.65
CA LYS A 412 7.48 -18.18 -14.08
C LYS A 412 7.87 -16.89 -13.34
N TYR A 413 7.65 -15.73 -13.94
CA TYR A 413 7.96 -14.43 -13.33
C TYR A 413 7.12 -14.15 -12.08
N ILE A 414 5.81 -14.37 -12.16
CA ILE A 414 4.91 -14.13 -11.03
C ILE A 414 5.23 -15.08 -9.87
N SER A 415 5.40 -16.38 -10.13
CA SER A 415 5.73 -17.35 -9.08
C SER A 415 7.10 -17.07 -8.43
N PHE A 416 8.07 -16.57 -9.19
CA PHE A 416 9.33 -16.10 -8.60
C PHE A 416 9.13 -14.88 -7.70
N SER A 417 8.31 -13.94 -8.12
CA SER A 417 7.97 -12.75 -7.33
C SER A 417 7.22 -13.12 -6.04
N GLU A 418 6.35 -14.13 -6.09
CA GLU A 418 5.67 -14.67 -4.91
C GLU A 418 6.66 -15.37 -3.96
N LEU A 419 7.66 -16.06 -4.49
CA LEU A 419 8.73 -16.64 -3.68
C LEU A 419 9.56 -15.55 -2.98
N GLN A 420 9.90 -14.48 -3.70
CA GLN A 420 10.57 -13.31 -3.11
C GLN A 420 9.70 -12.62 -2.05
N TYR A 421 8.40 -12.52 -2.28
CA TYR A 421 7.45 -12.02 -1.29
C TYR A 421 7.38 -12.93 -0.07
N SER A 422 7.25 -14.24 -0.24
CA SER A 422 7.12 -15.20 0.87
C SER A 422 8.38 -15.26 1.74
N THR A 423 9.55 -14.96 1.17
CA THR A 423 10.84 -14.93 1.89
C THR A 423 11.27 -13.53 2.33
N ASN A 424 10.60 -12.47 1.85
CA ASN A 424 11.02 -11.07 1.99
C ASN A 424 12.50 -10.86 1.60
N SER A 425 12.91 -11.42 0.49
CA SER A 425 14.28 -11.33 0.01
C SER A 425 14.34 -11.17 -1.51
N ASP A 426 15.18 -10.28 -1.99
CA ASP A 426 15.49 -10.17 -3.42
C ASP A 426 16.45 -11.32 -3.82
N LEU A 427 15.86 -12.49 -4.06
CA LEU A 427 16.58 -13.71 -4.47
C LEU A 427 17.25 -13.48 -5.83
N LYS A 428 18.51 -13.91 -5.97
CA LYS A 428 19.31 -13.78 -7.19
C LYS A 428 19.79 -15.14 -7.68
#